data_f273902458bd05d239411e11d8eaccb0
#
_entry.id   f273902458bd05d239411e11d8eaccb0
#
_cell.length_a   1.000
_cell.length_b   1.000
_cell.length_c   1.000
_cell.angle_alpha   90.00
_cell.angle_beta   90.00
_cell.angle_gamma   90.00
#
_symmetry.space_group_name_H-M   'P 1'
#
loop_
_entity.id
_entity.type
_entity.pdbx_description
1 polymer ?
#
loop_
_entity_poly.entity_id
_entity_poly.type
_entity_poly.pdbx_seq_one_letter_code
_entity_poly.pdbx_strand_id
1 'polypeptide(L)'
;MKKKIIISVIILILFFLLVIFINDKRKLTIIESISKDTLTIVNKIMDIPINFITDKINEIKIKNDIYKKYDKLKKKLNNYELLEQKYNETIKELNDLKNNLNIKDSLIDYEIINAYVISRNVGYWYNNLIINKGKIDSIKEGMAVINNRGLVGIITKTTYTTSTVKLLTGINNKNRISVKIKVNDDYLYGILSDYDNGYFIIEGISDNREIPVNSVVTTTGLDNKFASGIEIGTVVKTVSDNFDIARKVYIKSIVNFGDINYVMVLKRWYLFH
;
A
#
# COMPACT_ATOMS: atom_id res chain seq x y z
N MET A 1 35.42 -21.61 23.93
CA MET A 1 36.72 -21.80 24.55
C MET A 1 37.64 -20.58 24.46
N LYS A 2 37.82 -19.90 23.33
CA LYS A 2 38.74 -18.76 23.16
C LYS A 2 38.52 -17.57 24.15
N LYS A 3 37.25 -17.21 24.50
CA LYS A 3 36.99 -16.12 25.46
C LYS A 3 37.45 -16.41 26.90
N LYS A 4 37.35 -17.66 27.37
CA LYS A 4 37.81 -18.04 28.70
C LYS A 4 39.35 -18.01 28.81
N ILE A 5 40.07 -18.34 27.73
CA ILE A 5 41.52 -18.27 27.64
C ILE A 5 42.00 -16.81 27.69
N ILE A 6 41.34 -15.90 26.96
CA ILE A 6 41.67 -14.46 26.97
C ILE A 6 41.48 -13.86 28.37
N ILE A 7 40.36 -14.17 29.05
CA ILE A 7 40.11 -13.70 30.43
C ILE A 7 41.17 -14.24 31.40
N SER A 8 41.55 -15.52 31.28
CA SER A 8 42.62 -16.13 32.10
C SER A 8 43.97 -15.45 31.90
N VAL A 9 44.30 -15.09 30.65
CA VAL A 9 45.57 -14.39 30.34
C VAL A 9 45.55 -12.96 30.92
N ILE A 10 44.44 -12.24 30.84
CA ILE A 10 44.28 -10.90 31.42
C ILE A 10 44.43 -10.96 32.93
N ILE A 11 43.84 -11.92 33.63
CA ILE A 11 43.93 -12.11 35.06
C ILE A 11 45.39 -12.41 35.47
N LEU A 12 46.09 -13.23 34.68
CA LEU A 12 47.49 -13.60 34.94
C LEU A 12 48.43 -12.39 34.77
N ILE A 13 48.19 -11.53 33.76
CA ILE A 13 48.95 -10.27 33.58
C ILE A 13 48.67 -9.30 34.72
N LEU A 14 47.44 -9.19 35.19
CA LEU A 14 47.06 -8.33 36.31
C LEU A 14 47.71 -8.81 37.60
N PHE A 15 47.73 -10.12 37.83
CA PHE A 15 48.39 -10.75 38.98
C PHE A 15 49.92 -10.52 38.95
N PHE A 16 50.56 -10.63 37.78
CA PHE A 16 51.99 -10.39 37.62
C PHE A 16 52.35 -8.93 37.90
N LEU A 17 51.54 -7.97 37.43
CA LEU A 17 51.68 -6.55 37.72
C LEU A 17 51.54 -6.27 39.23
N LEU A 18 50.62 -6.94 39.90
CA LEU A 18 50.37 -6.81 41.34
C LEU A 18 51.54 -7.36 42.16
N VAL A 19 52.18 -8.47 41.74
CA VAL A 19 53.38 -9.04 42.36
C VAL A 19 54.60 -8.12 42.20
N ILE A 20 54.76 -7.49 41.05
CA ILE A 20 55.82 -6.50 40.82
C ILE A 20 55.63 -5.29 41.71
N PHE A 21 54.40 -4.84 41.90
CA PHE A 21 54.06 -3.70 42.76
C PHE A 21 54.32 -3.97 44.28
N ILE A 22 54.09 -5.22 44.71
CA ILE A 22 54.31 -5.62 46.13
C ILE A 22 55.79 -5.86 46.44
N ASN A 23 56.59 -6.27 45.45
CA ASN A 23 57.97 -6.69 45.70
C ASN A 23 59.02 -5.56 45.65
N ASP A 24 58.59 -4.32 45.31
CA ASP A 24 59.48 -3.17 45.22
C ASP A 24 59.44 -2.32 46.51
N LYS A 25 59.96 -2.89 47.62
CA LYS A 25 60.17 -2.17 48.91
C LYS A 25 61.44 -1.34 48.87
N ARG A 26 61.71 -0.52 47.88
CA ARG A 26 62.78 0.47 47.94
C ARG A 26 62.43 1.76 47.21
N LYS A 27 62.38 2.84 48.06
CA LYS A 27 62.38 4.26 47.73
C LYS A 27 61.02 4.93 47.53
N LEU A 28 60.52 5.42 48.67
CA LEU A 28 59.38 6.34 48.81
C LEU A 28 59.64 7.79 48.31
N THR A 29 60.67 8.03 47.47
CA THR A 29 61.01 9.39 47.02
C THR A 29 60.55 9.68 45.56
N ILE A 30 59.94 8.72 44.89
CA ILE A 30 59.41 8.91 43.51
C ILE A 30 57.91 9.17 43.53
N ILE A 31 57.24 8.88 44.63
CA ILE A 31 55.74 8.96 44.74
C ILE A 31 55.22 10.39 44.78
N GLU A 32 56.02 11.36 45.25
CA GLU A 32 55.62 12.76 45.38
C GLU A 32 55.67 13.56 44.06
N SER A 33 56.53 13.13 43.09
CA SER A 33 56.57 13.76 41.76
C SER A 33 55.54 13.19 40.79
N ILE A 34 55.09 11.96 41.01
CA ILE A 34 54.11 11.26 40.15
C ILE A 34 52.64 11.68 40.47
N SER A 35 52.39 12.23 41.65
CA SER A 35 51.02 12.57 42.08
C SER A 35 50.39 13.75 41.31
N LYS A 36 51.18 14.61 40.67
CA LYS A 36 50.65 15.70 39.82
C LYS A 36 50.49 15.33 38.38
N ASP A 37 51.28 14.38 37.85
CA ASP A 37 51.20 13.96 36.45
C ASP A 37 50.19 12.79 36.23
N THR A 38 49.93 11.96 37.26
CA THR A 38 48.95 10.88 37.17
C THR A 38 47.52 11.34 37.08
N LEU A 39 47.14 12.49 37.65
CA LEU A 39 45.81 13.06 37.48
C LEU A 39 45.51 13.52 36.05
N THR A 40 46.55 13.98 35.33
CA THR A 40 46.43 14.36 33.90
C THR A 40 46.42 13.15 32.96
N ILE A 41 47.04 12.07 33.33
CA ILE A 41 47.06 10.83 32.54
C ILE A 41 45.73 10.06 32.73
N VAL A 42 45.21 9.99 33.94
CA VAL A 42 43.90 9.36 34.22
C VAL A 42 42.77 10.13 33.53
N ASN A 43 42.83 11.46 33.55
CA ASN A 43 41.80 12.26 32.80
C ASN A 43 41.95 12.10 31.28
N LYS A 44 43.17 11.92 30.71
CA LYS A 44 43.37 11.64 29.29
C LYS A 44 42.97 10.22 28.87
N ILE A 45 43.01 9.25 29.81
CA ILE A 45 42.53 7.89 29.52
C ILE A 45 41.05 7.77 29.65
N MET A 46 40.42 8.59 30.53
CA MET A 46 38.96 8.69 30.62
C MET A 46 38.32 9.48 29.46
N ASP A 47 39.11 10.26 28.74
CA ASP A 47 38.71 10.96 27.51
C ASP A 47 38.89 10.12 26.23
N ILE A 48 39.20 8.82 26.31
CA ILE A 48 38.96 7.91 25.19
C ILE A 48 37.45 7.93 24.94
N PRO A 49 36.99 8.53 23.84
CA PRO A 49 35.57 8.82 23.68
C PRO A 49 34.82 7.49 23.63
N ILE A 50 34.09 7.23 24.70
CA ILE A 50 33.07 6.15 24.75
C ILE A 50 32.20 6.23 23.51
N ASN A 51 32.03 7.41 22.92
CA ASN A 51 31.40 7.70 21.66
C ASN A 51 32.01 6.91 20.48
N PHE A 52 33.33 6.71 20.42
CA PHE A 52 33.96 5.96 19.31
C PHE A 52 33.57 4.48 19.32
N ILE A 53 33.38 3.89 20.50
CA ILE A 53 32.94 2.48 20.63
C ILE A 53 31.46 2.36 20.39
N THR A 54 30.66 3.31 20.88
CA THR A 54 29.20 3.35 20.63
C THR A 54 28.88 3.62 19.15
N ASP A 55 29.64 4.49 18.48
CA ASP A 55 29.48 4.77 17.05
C ASP A 55 29.81 3.53 16.20
N LYS A 56 30.89 2.80 16.50
CA LYS A 56 31.23 1.54 15.83
C LYS A 56 30.16 0.45 16.05
N ILE A 57 29.62 0.35 17.24
CA ILE A 57 28.55 -0.62 17.55
C ILE A 57 27.26 -0.22 16.80
N ASN A 58 26.95 1.07 16.74
CA ASN A 58 25.79 1.58 16.02
C ASN A 58 25.95 1.40 14.51
N GLU A 59 27.12 1.67 13.93
CA GLU A 59 27.41 1.36 12.52
C GLU A 59 27.18 -0.11 12.18
N ILE A 60 27.64 -1.04 13.05
CA ILE A 60 27.44 -2.48 12.84
C ILE A 60 25.97 -2.87 12.94
N LYS A 61 25.22 -2.28 13.87
CA LYS A 61 23.77 -2.50 13.99
C LYS A 61 23.03 -1.99 12.77
N ILE A 62 23.31 -0.74 12.36
CA ILE A 62 22.71 -0.13 11.16
C ILE A 62 23.02 -0.97 9.92
N LYS A 63 24.27 -1.41 9.76
CA LYS A 63 24.69 -2.27 8.64
C LYS A 63 23.93 -3.60 8.63
N ASN A 64 23.79 -4.26 9.79
CA ASN A 64 23.03 -5.50 9.91
C ASN A 64 21.52 -5.29 9.61
N ASP A 65 20.94 -4.19 10.05
CA ASP A 65 19.56 -3.87 9.77
C ASP A 65 19.32 -3.55 8.28
N ILE A 66 20.28 -2.87 7.65
CA ILE A 66 20.25 -2.62 6.20
C ILE A 66 20.36 -3.95 5.44
N TYR A 67 21.25 -4.86 5.82
CA TYR A 67 21.34 -6.18 5.19
C TYR A 67 20.06 -7.00 5.34
N LYS A 68 19.44 -7.00 6.53
CA LYS A 68 18.15 -7.67 6.74
C LYS A 68 17.03 -7.07 5.90
N LYS A 69 16.99 -5.73 5.78
CA LYS A 69 16.03 -5.03 4.91
C LYS A 69 16.27 -5.35 3.44
N TYR A 70 17.53 -5.37 3.01
CA TYR A 70 17.93 -5.72 1.66
C TYR A 70 17.50 -7.15 1.30
N ASP A 71 17.81 -8.14 2.16
CA ASP A 71 17.39 -9.53 1.95
C ASP A 71 15.88 -9.69 1.88
N LYS A 72 15.15 -8.97 2.76
CA LYS A 72 13.68 -8.96 2.74
C LYS A 72 13.12 -8.33 1.45
N LEU A 73 13.76 -7.26 0.98
CA LEU A 73 13.39 -6.60 -0.26
C LEU A 73 13.68 -7.48 -1.47
N LYS A 74 14.84 -8.13 -1.51
CA LYS A 74 15.24 -9.09 -2.56
C LYS A 74 14.27 -10.28 -2.63
N LYS A 75 13.88 -10.85 -1.48
CA LYS A 75 12.86 -11.92 -1.45
C LYS A 75 11.52 -11.45 -1.97
N LYS A 76 11.11 -10.21 -1.64
CA LYS A 76 9.88 -9.64 -2.19
C LYS A 76 9.98 -9.45 -3.70
N LEU A 77 11.10 -8.95 -4.21
CA LEU A 77 11.32 -8.77 -5.65
C LEU A 77 11.22 -10.11 -6.39
N ASN A 78 11.90 -11.14 -5.92
CA ASN A 78 11.81 -12.48 -6.53
C ASN A 78 10.37 -13.03 -6.51
N ASN A 79 9.60 -12.74 -5.45
CA ASN A 79 8.20 -13.14 -5.38
C ASN A 79 7.33 -12.36 -6.40
N TYR A 80 7.64 -11.08 -6.63
CA TYR A 80 6.96 -10.30 -7.66
C TYR A 80 7.26 -10.82 -9.07
N GLU A 81 8.52 -11.13 -9.37
CA GLU A 81 8.91 -11.73 -10.64
C GLU A 81 8.21 -13.07 -10.89
N LEU A 82 8.13 -13.93 -9.85
CA LEU A 82 7.40 -15.20 -9.95
C LEU A 82 5.89 -14.99 -10.16
N LEU A 83 5.32 -13.99 -9.46
CA LEU A 83 3.91 -13.66 -9.61
C LEU A 83 3.61 -13.11 -11.01
N GLU A 84 4.48 -12.27 -11.54
CA GLU A 84 4.38 -11.74 -12.91
C GLU A 84 4.46 -12.86 -13.95
N GLN A 85 5.39 -13.81 -13.79
CA GLN A 85 5.46 -14.98 -14.68
C GLN A 85 4.16 -15.78 -14.64
N LYS A 86 3.66 -16.12 -13.44
CA LYS A 86 2.38 -16.84 -13.29
C LYS A 86 1.20 -16.08 -13.86
N TYR A 87 1.18 -14.76 -13.67
CA TYR A 87 0.14 -13.90 -14.25
C TYR A 87 0.16 -14.01 -15.80
N ASN A 88 1.33 -13.86 -16.41
CA ASN A 88 1.49 -13.93 -17.85
C ASN A 88 1.14 -15.33 -18.42
N GLU A 89 1.52 -16.41 -17.71
CA GLU A 89 1.10 -17.77 -18.07
C GLU A 89 -0.43 -17.93 -18.01
N THR A 90 -1.05 -17.47 -16.91
CA THR A 90 -2.51 -17.56 -16.73
C THR A 90 -3.26 -16.76 -17.82
N ILE A 91 -2.76 -15.56 -18.17
CA ILE A 91 -3.34 -14.76 -19.27
C ILE A 91 -3.23 -15.50 -20.59
N LYS A 92 -2.10 -16.15 -20.87
CA LYS A 92 -1.91 -16.94 -22.08
C LYS A 92 -2.88 -18.11 -22.13
N GLU A 93 -2.98 -18.91 -21.07
CA GLU A 93 -3.92 -20.02 -20.97
C GLU A 93 -5.37 -19.57 -21.13
N LEU A 94 -5.73 -18.43 -20.54
CA LEU A 94 -7.06 -17.86 -20.65
C LEU A 94 -7.37 -17.40 -22.08
N ASN A 95 -6.40 -16.81 -22.78
CA ASN A 95 -6.55 -16.42 -24.18
C ASN A 95 -6.65 -17.65 -25.09
N ASP A 96 -5.85 -18.69 -24.85
CA ASP A 96 -5.91 -19.95 -25.61
C ASP A 96 -7.26 -20.65 -25.39
N LEU A 97 -7.78 -20.65 -24.15
CA LEU A 97 -9.11 -21.19 -23.82
C LEU A 97 -10.22 -20.40 -24.55
N LYS A 98 -10.15 -19.09 -24.57
CA LYS A 98 -11.10 -18.22 -25.28
C LYS A 98 -11.10 -18.46 -26.76
N ASN A 99 -9.92 -18.57 -27.38
CA ASN A 99 -9.77 -18.86 -28.79
C ASN A 99 -10.38 -20.23 -29.13
N ASN A 100 -10.15 -21.23 -28.27
CA ASN A 100 -10.72 -22.58 -28.46
C ASN A 100 -12.24 -22.61 -28.28
N LEU A 101 -12.80 -21.74 -27.46
CA LEU A 101 -14.24 -21.65 -27.20
C LEU A 101 -14.96 -20.66 -28.16
N ASN A 102 -14.24 -20.01 -29.09
CA ASN A 102 -14.77 -18.93 -29.93
C ASN A 102 -15.46 -17.80 -29.15
N ILE A 103 -15.05 -17.57 -27.89
CA ILE A 103 -15.57 -16.48 -27.08
C ILE A 103 -14.88 -15.19 -27.48
N LYS A 104 -15.54 -14.42 -28.34
CA LYS A 104 -15.13 -13.06 -28.67
C LYS A 104 -15.47 -12.16 -27.47
N ASP A 105 -14.46 -11.48 -26.96
CA ASP A 105 -14.54 -10.33 -26.06
C ASP A 105 -14.92 -10.54 -24.58
N SER A 106 -13.93 -10.81 -23.73
CA SER A 106 -14.09 -10.46 -22.31
C SER A 106 -12.82 -10.09 -21.54
N LEU A 107 -11.63 -10.11 -22.13
CA LEU A 107 -10.45 -9.41 -21.54
C LEU A 107 -10.26 -8.09 -22.29
N ILE A 108 -10.76 -7.04 -21.68
CA ILE A 108 -10.63 -5.70 -22.19
C ILE A 108 -9.34 -5.16 -21.61
N ASP A 109 -8.33 -5.01 -22.45
CA ASP A 109 -7.15 -4.25 -22.09
C ASP A 109 -7.52 -2.78 -22.02
N TYR A 110 -7.21 -2.16 -20.89
CA TYR A 110 -7.40 -0.74 -20.71
C TYR A 110 -6.06 -0.03 -20.79
N GLU A 111 -5.98 1.00 -21.61
CA GLU A 111 -4.92 1.99 -21.56
C GLU A 111 -5.17 2.93 -20.37
N ILE A 112 -4.15 3.18 -19.58
CA ILE A 112 -4.23 4.07 -18.42
C ILE A 112 -3.73 5.46 -18.81
N ILE A 113 -4.60 6.46 -18.69
CA ILE A 113 -4.24 7.87 -18.91
C ILE A 113 -4.18 8.56 -17.55
N ASN A 114 -2.97 8.93 -17.13
CA ASN A 114 -2.76 9.64 -15.88
C ASN A 114 -3.19 11.11 -16.00
N ALA A 115 -3.88 11.63 -14.98
CA ALA A 115 -4.40 12.98 -14.95
C ALA A 115 -4.31 13.61 -13.55
N TYR A 116 -4.25 14.93 -13.51
CA TYR A 116 -4.27 15.75 -12.30
C TYR A 116 -5.64 16.42 -12.15
N VAL A 117 -6.10 16.51 -10.92
CA VAL A 117 -7.27 17.32 -10.59
C VAL A 117 -6.86 18.78 -10.58
N ILE A 118 -7.44 19.59 -11.46
CA ILE A 118 -7.13 21.02 -11.58
C ILE A 118 -8.18 21.92 -10.95
N SER A 119 -9.40 21.40 -10.73
CA SER A 119 -10.48 22.18 -10.10
C SER A 119 -11.52 21.26 -9.46
N ARG A 120 -12.15 21.79 -8.42
CA ARG A 120 -13.36 21.22 -7.80
C ARG A 120 -14.40 22.33 -7.69
N ASN A 121 -15.64 22.01 -7.92
CA ASN A 121 -16.71 23.00 -7.88
C ASN A 121 -17.10 23.31 -6.42
N VAL A 122 -17.01 24.57 -6.03
CA VAL A 122 -17.46 25.03 -4.70
C VAL A 122 -18.96 24.79 -4.56
N GLY A 123 -19.40 24.14 -3.48
CA GLY A 123 -20.78 23.71 -3.25
C GLY A 123 -21.11 22.31 -3.79
N TYR A 124 -20.29 21.77 -4.71
CA TYR A 124 -20.43 20.42 -5.26
C TYR A 124 -19.13 19.61 -5.12
N TRP A 125 -18.40 19.85 -4.03
CA TRP A 125 -17.07 19.29 -3.80
C TRP A 125 -17.00 17.77 -3.92
N TYR A 126 -18.05 17.10 -3.46
CA TYR A 126 -18.16 15.65 -3.49
C TYR A 126 -18.87 15.10 -4.72
N ASN A 127 -19.29 15.95 -5.67
CA ASN A 127 -20.04 15.48 -6.83
C ASN A 127 -19.21 15.47 -8.10
N ASN A 128 -18.38 16.49 -8.32
CA ASN A 128 -17.62 16.64 -9.56
C ASN A 128 -16.21 17.16 -9.31
N LEU A 129 -15.29 16.77 -10.18
CA LEU A 129 -13.95 17.37 -10.30
C LEU A 129 -13.57 17.55 -11.77
N ILE A 130 -12.61 18.44 -12.03
CA ILE A 130 -12.10 18.70 -13.37
C ILE A 130 -10.65 18.22 -13.41
N ILE A 131 -10.31 17.48 -14.47
CA ILE A 131 -8.96 16.97 -14.74
C ILE A 131 -8.32 17.67 -15.93
N ASN A 132 -6.97 17.69 -15.95
CA ASN A 132 -6.15 18.33 -16.99
C ASN A 132 -5.97 17.49 -18.25
N LYS A 133 -6.91 16.59 -18.54
CA LYS A 133 -6.90 15.72 -19.72
C LYS A 133 -8.23 15.84 -20.45
N GLY A 134 -8.19 15.93 -21.78
CA GLY A 134 -9.35 16.17 -22.60
C GLY A 134 -9.36 15.34 -23.89
N LYS A 135 -10.08 15.85 -24.90
CA LYS A 135 -10.21 15.16 -26.21
C LYS A 135 -8.88 14.93 -26.90
N ILE A 136 -7.91 15.85 -26.77
CA ILE A 136 -6.55 15.69 -27.32
C ILE A 136 -5.81 14.48 -26.73
N ASP A 137 -6.13 14.13 -25.48
CA ASP A 137 -5.58 12.96 -24.79
C ASP A 137 -6.44 11.69 -25.02
N SER A 138 -7.33 11.72 -26.01
CA SER A 138 -8.25 10.63 -26.33
C SER A 138 -9.28 10.32 -25.22
N ILE A 139 -9.54 11.25 -24.30
CA ILE A 139 -10.58 11.10 -23.29
C ILE A 139 -11.96 11.23 -23.95
N LYS A 140 -12.87 10.32 -23.59
CA LYS A 140 -14.26 10.30 -24.03
C LYS A 140 -15.20 10.23 -22.83
N GLU A 141 -16.42 10.71 -23.02
CA GLU A 141 -17.49 10.55 -22.04
C GLU A 141 -17.81 9.07 -21.81
N GLY A 142 -18.13 8.69 -20.58
CA GLY A 142 -18.35 7.31 -20.20
C GLY A 142 -17.12 6.55 -19.75
N MET A 143 -15.91 7.10 -19.89
CA MET A 143 -14.68 6.45 -19.40
C MET A 143 -14.66 6.44 -17.87
N ALA A 144 -14.27 5.29 -17.31
CA ALA A 144 -14.08 5.12 -15.88
C ALA A 144 -12.86 5.88 -15.37
N VAL A 145 -12.95 6.41 -14.17
CA VAL A 145 -11.88 7.12 -13.48
C VAL A 145 -11.59 6.41 -12.15
N ILE A 146 -10.35 6.05 -11.96
CA ILE A 146 -9.85 5.36 -10.75
C ILE A 146 -8.72 6.16 -10.11
N ASN A 147 -8.36 5.78 -8.90
CA ASN A 147 -7.07 6.13 -8.29
C ASN A 147 -6.34 4.85 -7.84
N ASN A 148 -5.25 4.99 -7.09
CA ASN A 148 -4.48 3.85 -6.57
C ASN A 148 -5.24 2.99 -5.54
N ARG A 149 -6.42 3.40 -5.09
CA ARG A 149 -7.25 2.66 -4.12
C ARG A 149 -8.45 1.99 -4.77
N GLY A 150 -9.12 2.68 -5.71
CA GLY A 150 -10.33 2.13 -6.30
C GLY A 150 -11.06 3.10 -7.22
N LEU A 151 -12.35 2.85 -7.42
CA LEU A 151 -13.20 3.59 -8.33
C LEU A 151 -13.51 4.99 -7.79
N VAL A 152 -13.15 6.00 -8.56
CA VAL A 152 -13.40 7.42 -8.27
C VAL A 152 -14.72 7.89 -8.88
N GLY A 153 -14.97 7.56 -10.15
CA GLY A 153 -16.14 8.04 -10.86
C GLY A 153 -16.11 7.77 -12.37
N ILE A 154 -16.77 8.64 -13.11
CA ILE A 154 -16.92 8.51 -14.57
C ILE A 154 -16.79 9.88 -15.24
N ILE A 155 -16.21 9.91 -16.46
CA ILE A 155 -16.19 11.12 -17.29
C ILE A 155 -17.60 11.44 -17.79
N THR A 156 -18.09 12.62 -17.49
CA THR A 156 -19.44 13.06 -17.93
C THR A 156 -19.41 14.13 -19.00
N LYS A 157 -18.31 14.89 -19.09
CA LYS A 157 -18.14 15.92 -20.12
C LYS A 157 -16.68 16.07 -20.45
N THR A 158 -16.37 16.25 -21.72
CA THR A 158 -14.98 16.43 -22.21
C THR A 158 -14.89 17.66 -23.09
N THR A 159 -13.95 18.56 -22.76
CA THR A 159 -13.54 19.69 -23.60
C THR A 159 -12.30 19.32 -24.38
N TYR A 160 -11.67 20.28 -25.06
CA TYR A 160 -10.46 20.01 -25.86
C TYR A 160 -9.29 19.55 -24.96
N THR A 161 -9.06 20.23 -23.82
CA THR A 161 -7.90 20.00 -22.93
C THR A 161 -8.27 19.51 -21.52
N THR A 162 -9.55 19.52 -21.14
CA THR A 162 -9.99 19.16 -19.80
C THR A 162 -11.22 18.25 -19.85
N SER A 163 -11.49 17.53 -18.76
CA SER A 163 -12.68 16.73 -18.62
C SER A 163 -13.29 16.86 -17.22
N THR A 164 -14.61 16.73 -17.15
CA THR A 164 -15.36 16.68 -15.90
C THR A 164 -15.61 15.24 -15.49
N VAL A 165 -15.18 14.92 -14.29
CA VAL A 165 -15.42 13.63 -13.64
C VAL A 165 -16.57 13.79 -12.67
N LYS A 166 -17.63 12.99 -12.83
CA LYS A 166 -18.66 12.83 -11.82
C LYS A 166 -18.20 11.77 -10.82
N LEU A 167 -18.11 12.14 -9.56
CA LEU A 167 -17.68 11.26 -8.48
C LEU A 167 -18.77 10.24 -8.14
N LEU A 168 -18.38 9.10 -7.57
CA LEU A 168 -19.34 8.10 -7.09
C LEU A 168 -20.26 8.65 -6.00
N THR A 169 -19.79 9.57 -5.18
CA THR A 169 -20.60 10.25 -4.16
C THR A 169 -21.76 11.07 -4.74
N GLY A 170 -21.71 11.38 -6.04
CA GLY A 170 -22.81 11.97 -6.78
C GLY A 170 -23.71 10.95 -7.49
N ILE A 171 -23.57 9.65 -7.16
CA ILE A 171 -24.43 8.61 -7.73
C ILE A 171 -25.89 8.80 -7.30
N ASN A 172 -26.79 8.48 -8.18
CA ASN A 172 -28.23 8.48 -7.94
C ASN A 172 -28.91 7.40 -8.77
N ASN A 173 -30.19 7.21 -8.62
CA ASN A 173 -30.98 6.20 -9.34
C ASN A 173 -30.81 6.21 -10.88
N LYS A 174 -30.27 7.28 -11.49
CA LYS A 174 -30.03 7.37 -12.94
C LYS A 174 -28.65 6.82 -13.36
N ASN A 175 -27.71 6.71 -12.41
CA ASN A 175 -26.32 6.31 -12.71
C ASN A 175 -25.93 5.09 -11.86
N ARG A 176 -26.68 4.01 -11.96
CA ARG A 176 -26.48 2.76 -11.25
C ARG A 176 -25.25 2.03 -11.76
N ILE A 177 -24.55 1.33 -10.85
CA ILE A 177 -23.36 0.54 -11.17
C ILE A 177 -23.60 -0.89 -10.71
N SER A 178 -23.33 -1.84 -11.62
CA SER A 178 -23.39 -3.24 -11.30
C SER A 178 -22.14 -3.66 -10.51
N VAL A 179 -22.36 -4.25 -9.34
CA VAL A 179 -21.30 -4.59 -8.38
C VAL A 179 -21.39 -6.05 -7.95
N LYS A 180 -20.27 -6.59 -7.48
CA LYS A 180 -20.19 -7.91 -6.85
C LYS A 180 -19.53 -7.80 -5.49
N ILE A 181 -20.05 -8.54 -4.52
CA ILE A 181 -19.56 -8.64 -3.15
C ILE A 181 -18.92 -10.00 -3.00
N LYS A 182 -17.66 -10.05 -2.57
CA LYS A 182 -16.98 -11.32 -2.31
C LYS A 182 -17.45 -11.88 -0.98
N VAL A 183 -18.02 -13.09 -1.01
CA VAL A 183 -18.46 -13.83 0.18
C VAL A 183 -17.83 -15.22 0.12
N ASN A 184 -16.83 -15.48 0.98
CA ASN A 184 -15.99 -16.66 0.92
C ASN A 184 -15.32 -16.83 -0.46
N ASP A 185 -15.57 -17.94 -1.16
CA ASP A 185 -15.05 -18.24 -2.49
C ASP A 185 -16.01 -17.90 -3.62
N ASP A 186 -17.14 -17.24 -3.32
CA ASP A 186 -18.19 -16.92 -4.27
C ASP A 186 -18.50 -15.42 -4.30
N TYR A 187 -19.41 -15.01 -5.18
CA TYR A 187 -19.82 -13.62 -5.33
C TYR A 187 -21.33 -13.47 -5.24
N LEU A 188 -21.77 -12.44 -4.54
CA LEU A 188 -23.13 -11.91 -4.61
C LEU A 188 -23.16 -10.69 -5.52
N TYR A 189 -24.18 -10.60 -6.34
CA TYR A 189 -24.33 -9.52 -7.30
C TYR A 189 -25.41 -8.55 -6.82
N GLY A 190 -25.20 -7.26 -7.08
CA GLY A 190 -26.12 -6.20 -6.70
C GLY A 190 -25.89 -4.95 -7.52
N ILE A 191 -26.64 -3.92 -7.21
CA ILE A 191 -26.60 -2.63 -7.88
C ILE A 191 -26.27 -1.55 -6.87
N LEU A 192 -25.18 -0.83 -7.05
CA LEU A 192 -24.86 0.39 -6.32
C LEU A 192 -25.82 1.47 -6.81
N SER A 193 -26.74 1.90 -5.96
CA SER A 193 -27.88 2.75 -6.35
C SER A 193 -27.80 4.15 -5.78
N ASP A 194 -27.19 4.33 -4.60
CA ASP A 194 -27.26 5.60 -3.89
C ASP A 194 -26.02 5.82 -2.98
N TYR A 195 -25.87 7.07 -2.52
CA TYR A 195 -24.89 7.47 -1.52
C TYR A 195 -25.57 8.34 -0.47
N ASP A 196 -25.65 7.87 0.75
CA ASP A 196 -26.27 8.55 1.87
C ASP A 196 -25.44 8.44 3.15
N ASN A 197 -25.35 9.55 3.88
CA ASN A 197 -24.68 9.63 5.20
C ASN A 197 -23.25 9.03 5.23
N GLY A 198 -22.49 9.15 4.13
CA GLY A 198 -21.11 8.66 4.05
C GLY A 198 -20.99 7.21 3.60
N TYR A 199 -22.09 6.54 3.30
CA TYR A 199 -22.12 5.15 2.84
C TYR A 199 -22.73 5.04 1.45
N PHE A 200 -22.19 4.15 0.64
CA PHE A 200 -22.85 3.70 -0.57
C PHE A 200 -23.87 2.61 -0.24
N ILE A 201 -24.94 2.56 -1.00
CA ILE A 201 -26.05 1.62 -0.81
C ILE A 201 -26.11 0.70 -2.01
N ILE A 202 -26.04 -0.62 -1.75
CA ILE A 202 -26.26 -1.66 -2.75
C ILE A 202 -27.64 -2.26 -2.53
N GLU A 203 -28.38 -2.38 -3.61
CA GLU A 203 -29.73 -2.97 -3.67
C GLU A 203 -29.77 -4.10 -4.72
N GLY A 204 -30.89 -4.82 -4.78
CA GLY A 204 -31.14 -5.86 -5.79
C GLY A 204 -30.34 -7.14 -5.58
N ILE A 205 -29.94 -7.42 -4.34
CA ILE A 205 -29.29 -8.70 -3.98
C ILE A 205 -30.41 -9.72 -3.73
N SER A 206 -30.51 -10.69 -4.63
CA SER A 206 -31.56 -11.72 -4.61
C SER A 206 -31.20 -12.95 -3.74
N ASP A 207 -29.98 -12.99 -3.21
CA ASP A 207 -29.44 -14.12 -2.45
C ASP A 207 -29.57 -13.87 -0.94
N ASN A 208 -30.04 -14.86 -0.18
CA ASN A 208 -30.26 -14.75 1.26
C ASN A 208 -29.05 -15.14 2.12
N ARG A 209 -27.90 -15.47 1.51
CA ARG A 209 -26.68 -15.75 2.27
C ARG A 209 -26.26 -14.57 3.12
N GLU A 210 -25.73 -14.84 4.30
CA GLU A 210 -25.15 -13.81 5.16
C GLU A 210 -23.96 -13.14 4.47
N ILE A 211 -23.91 -11.80 4.54
CA ILE A 211 -22.82 -11.02 3.98
C ILE A 211 -21.94 -10.56 5.15
N PRO A 212 -20.72 -11.11 5.29
CA PRO A 212 -19.83 -10.71 6.36
C PRO A 212 -19.43 -9.23 6.28
N VAL A 213 -19.32 -8.59 7.43
CA VAL A 213 -18.72 -7.24 7.51
C VAL A 213 -17.29 -7.30 7.00
N ASN A 214 -16.82 -6.23 6.36
CA ASN A 214 -15.54 -6.11 5.64
C ASN A 214 -15.45 -6.94 4.35
N SER A 215 -16.52 -7.56 3.87
CA SER A 215 -16.53 -8.15 2.52
C SER A 215 -16.21 -7.11 1.46
N VAL A 216 -15.29 -7.44 0.55
CA VAL A 216 -14.84 -6.54 -0.51
C VAL A 216 -15.90 -6.42 -1.61
N VAL A 217 -16.15 -5.20 -2.04
CA VAL A 217 -17.07 -4.87 -3.11
C VAL A 217 -16.32 -4.32 -4.32
N THR A 218 -16.57 -4.94 -5.49
CA THR A 218 -15.94 -4.54 -6.76
C THR A 218 -16.97 -4.39 -7.87
N THR A 219 -16.57 -3.71 -8.95
CA THR A 219 -17.36 -3.63 -10.18
C THR A 219 -17.48 -4.99 -10.87
N THR A 220 -18.60 -5.24 -11.58
CA THR A 220 -18.78 -6.50 -12.35
C THR A 220 -18.27 -6.42 -13.79
N GLY A 221 -18.26 -5.23 -14.39
CA GLY A 221 -18.00 -5.04 -15.81
C GLY A 221 -19.23 -5.25 -16.72
N LEU A 222 -20.37 -5.67 -16.17
CA LEU A 222 -21.57 -6.03 -16.96
C LEU A 222 -22.23 -4.86 -17.69
N ASP A 223 -22.06 -3.64 -17.18
CA ASP A 223 -22.65 -2.42 -17.76
C ASP A 223 -21.80 -1.81 -18.90
N ASN A 224 -20.68 -2.44 -19.26
CA ASN A 224 -19.71 -1.97 -20.26
C ASN A 224 -19.09 -0.58 -19.99
N LYS A 225 -19.41 0.06 -18.86
CA LYS A 225 -18.88 1.37 -18.46
C LYS A 225 -17.62 1.23 -17.60
N PHE A 226 -17.56 0.21 -16.78
CA PHE A 226 -16.48 -0.03 -15.84
C PHE A 226 -15.81 -1.37 -16.13
N ALA A 227 -14.49 -1.41 -15.98
CA ALA A 227 -13.77 -2.68 -15.98
C ALA A 227 -14.23 -3.54 -14.80
N SER A 228 -14.20 -4.87 -14.94
CA SER A 228 -14.49 -5.77 -13.83
C SER A 228 -13.37 -5.74 -12.79
N GLY A 229 -13.73 -5.85 -11.51
CA GLY A 229 -12.77 -6.00 -10.41
C GLY A 229 -12.21 -4.71 -9.84
N ILE A 230 -12.70 -3.53 -10.27
CA ILE A 230 -12.29 -2.27 -9.63
C ILE A 230 -12.94 -2.19 -8.25
N GLU A 231 -12.11 -2.01 -7.21
CA GLU A 231 -12.58 -1.94 -5.84
C GLU A 231 -13.35 -0.64 -5.59
N ILE A 232 -14.47 -0.76 -4.85
CA ILE A 232 -15.32 0.37 -4.45
C ILE A 232 -15.21 0.59 -2.95
N GLY A 233 -15.22 -0.47 -2.17
CA GLY A 233 -15.16 -0.40 -0.71
C GLY A 233 -15.48 -1.72 -0.03
N THR A 234 -15.83 -1.64 1.24
CA THR A 234 -16.13 -2.81 2.08
C THR A 234 -17.49 -2.70 2.75
N VAL A 235 -18.12 -3.84 2.97
CA VAL A 235 -19.42 -3.94 3.65
C VAL A 235 -19.29 -3.50 5.10
N VAL A 236 -20.18 -2.64 5.55
CA VAL A 236 -20.29 -2.18 6.95
C VAL A 236 -21.47 -2.83 7.65
N LYS A 237 -22.62 -2.88 6.99
CA LYS A 237 -23.84 -3.49 7.52
C LYS A 237 -24.78 -3.91 6.40
N THR A 238 -25.61 -4.88 6.70
CA THR A 238 -26.77 -5.30 5.87
C THR A 238 -28.04 -5.02 6.64
N VAL A 239 -29.04 -4.47 5.97
CA VAL A 239 -30.38 -4.22 6.52
C VAL A 239 -31.39 -4.88 5.59
N SER A 240 -32.18 -5.79 6.11
CA SER A 240 -33.33 -6.37 5.41
C SER A 240 -34.59 -5.53 5.69
N ASP A 241 -35.53 -5.52 4.78
CA ASP A 241 -36.86 -4.99 5.05
C ASP A 241 -37.64 -5.94 5.97
N ASN A 242 -38.79 -5.48 6.43
CA ASN A 242 -39.67 -6.24 7.36
C ASN A 242 -40.17 -7.58 6.78
N PHE A 243 -39.99 -7.82 5.48
CA PHE A 243 -40.48 -9.02 4.77
C PHE A 243 -39.33 -9.86 4.20
N ASP A 244 -38.08 -9.50 4.48
CA ASP A 244 -36.85 -10.13 3.93
C ASP A 244 -36.83 -10.18 2.38
N ILE A 245 -37.65 -9.36 1.71
CA ILE A 245 -37.73 -9.33 0.24
C ILE A 245 -36.66 -8.41 -0.36
N ALA A 246 -36.34 -7.31 0.32
CA ALA A 246 -35.37 -6.32 -0.14
C ALA A 246 -34.25 -6.15 0.89
N ARG A 247 -33.04 -6.37 0.44
CA ARG A 247 -31.83 -6.19 1.28
C ARG A 247 -31.06 -4.97 0.79
N LYS A 248 -30.68 -4.11 1.73
CA LYS A 248 -29.78 -2.97 1.51
C LYS A 248 -28.46 -3.25 2.18
N VAL A 249 -27.38 -3.22 1.40
CA VAL A 249 -26.03 -3.38 1.91
C VAL A 249 -25.34 -2.02 1.89
N TYR A 250 -24.89 -1.59 3.06
CA TYR A 250 -24.15 -0.34 3.25
C TYR A 250 -22.67 -0.63 3.17
N ILE A 251 -21.96 0.10 2.30
CA ILE A 251 -20.54 -0.03 2.10
C ILE A 251 -19.82 1.27 2.38
N LYS A 252 -18.64 1.16 3.00
CA LYS A 252 -17.72 2.27 3.19
C LYS A 252 -16.74 2.30 2.03
N SER A 253 -16.59 3.45 1.40
CA SER A 253 -15.63 3.62 0.30
C SER A 253 -14.20 3.40 0.75
N ILE A 254 -13.40 2.78 -0.12
CA ILE A 254 -11.95 2.72 0.04
C ILE A 254 -11.28 4.02 -0.42
N VAL A 255 -11.94 4.79 -1.28
CA VAL A 255 -11.46 6.08 -1.79
C VAL A 255 -11.86 7.20 -0.85
N ASN A 256 -10.90 8.04 -0.49
CA ASN A 256 -11.18 9.30 0.19
C ASN A 256 -11.54 10.39 -0.84
N PHE A 257 -12.82 10.64 -1.02
CA PHE A 257 -13.30 11.64 -1.99
C PHE A 257 -12.97 13.09 -1.60
N GLY A 258 -12.61 13.36 -0.36
CA GLY A 258 -12.18 14.68 0.10
C GLY A 258 -10.79 15.08 -0.38
N ASP A 259 -9.93 14.10 -0.66
CA ASP A 259 -8.52 14.29 -1.02
C ASP A 259 -8.13 13.45 -2.24
N ILE A 260 -8.50 13.93 -3.42
CA ILE A 260 -8.13 13.33 -4.71
C ILE A 260 -7.37 14.37 -5.52
N ASN A 261 -6.08 14.16 -5.71
CA ASN A 261 -5.21 15.05 -6.49
C ASN A 261 -4.78 14.41 -7.81
N TYR A 262 -4.69 13.08 -7.84
CA TYR A 262 -4.28 12.29 -9.00
C TYR A 262 -5.32 11.22 -9.30
N VAL A 263 -5.59 11.04 -10.57
CA VAL A 263 -6.50 10.01 -11.06
C VAL A 263 -5.95 9.36 -12.32
N MET A 264 -6.49 8.21 -12.64
CA MET A 264 -6.22 7.45 -13.85
C MET A 264 -7.52 7.24 -14.60
N VAL A 265 -7.56 7.62 -15.87
CA VAL A 265 -8.71 7.36 -16.74
C VAL A 265 -8.47 6.05 -17.48
N LEU A 266 -9.43 5.14 -17.41
CA LEU A 266 -9.37 3.85 -18.09
C LEU A 266 -9.94 4.01 -19.51
N LYS A 267 -9.08 3.96 -20.50
CA LYS A 267 -9.45 3.94 -21.90
C LYS A 267 -9.48 2.50 -22.40
N ARG A 268 -10.63 2.07 -22.90
CA ARG A 268 -10.81 0.75 -23.48
C ARG A 268 -10.09 0.64 -24.81
N TRP A 269 -9.23 -0.37 -25.00
CA TRP A 269 -8.71 -0.73 -26.28
C TRP A 269 -9.84 -1.34 -27.11
N TYR A 270 -10.34 -0.62 -28.09
CA TYR A 270 -11.13 -1.26 -29.14
C TYR A 270 -10.12 -1.93 -30.08
N LEU A 271 -10.10 -3.25 -30.12
CA LEU A 271 -9.51 -3.96 -31.26
C LEU A 271 -10.35 -3.56 -32.47
N PHE A 272 -9.84 -2.61 -33.24
CA PHE A 272 -10.38 -2.35 -34.57
C PHE A 272 -10.08 -3.59 -35.44
N HIS A 273 -11.10 -4.26 -35.85
CA HIS A 273 -11.10 -5.12 -37.06
C HIS A 273 -11.63 -4.31 -38.21
#